data_95f38dfcf996148ec3edfa442b01d5f3
#
_entry.id   95f38dfcf996148ec3edfa442b01d5f3
#
_cell.length_a   1.000
_cell.length_b   1.000
_cell.length_c   1.000
_cell.angle_alpha   90.00
_cell.angle_beta   90.00
_cell.angle_gamma   90.00
#
_symmetry.space_group_name_H-M   'P 1'
#
loop_
_entity.id
_entity.type
_entity.pdbx_description
1 polymer ?
#
loop_
_entity_poly.entity_id
_entity_poly.type
_entity_poly.pdbx_seq_one_letter_code
_entity_poly.pdbx_strand_id
1 'polypeptide(L)'
;MDNMFLNACKNAQKGIVEAFLKKGGVNVDKRDGLGNTPLYYTCSKGAKDIAKLLIDAGANVNLANNISETPLHIAARSGSKEIIKMLTDAGADINAGNNNGQTPLFYAVLAHKTETALYLISLGADATVKDNAGYNIMDHATANGMRDLVTAISQDSVVQKDDHGNTPLHQAVYNNHSETVRALIQSDAANINEVNNDGVTALVLAVNNSNINLAELLVKNGADVNLHLLNGNSALHYAADLGNRHMGKLLIGAGADINSRNSFSETPLLIAAQCGFNDFTAMLIENEADVNAVNNDSRSALDFASERGYTEIVEQLLTAGADGK
;
A
#
# COMPACT_ATOMS: atom_id res chain seq x y z
N MET A 1 -26.35 -32.81 24.00
CA MET A 1 -27.22 -32.22 22.95
C MET A 1 -26.52 -31.08 22.26
N ASP A 2 -26.01 -30.09 22.98
CA ASP A 2 -25.37 -28.88 22.43
C ASP A 2 -24.16 -29.15 21.53
N ASN A 3 -23.28 -30.12 21.89
CA ASN A 3 -22.15 -30.47 21.04
C ASN A 3 -22.59 -31.10 19.69
N MET A 4 -23.69 -31.86 19.69
CA MET A 4 -24.22 -32.43 18.44
C MET A 4 -24.87 -31.34 17.58
N PHE A 5 -25.57 -30.37 18.20
CA PHE A 5 -26.09 -29.20 17.54
C PHE A 5 -24.97 -28.34 16.91
N LEU A 6 -23.95 -28.03 17.70
CA LEU A 6 -22.77 -27.29 17.21
C LEU A 6 -22.12 -28.00 16.02
N ASN A 7 -21.94 -29.32 16.10
CA ASN A 7 -21.37 -30.12 15.00
C ASN A 7 -22.29 -30.11 13.75
N ALA A 8 -23.61 -30.14 13.92
CA ALA A 8 -24.55 -30.02 12.80
C ALA A 8 -24.43 -28.65 12.09
N CYS A 9 -24.27 -27.57 12.86
CA CYS A 9 -24.02 -26.22 12.32
C CYS A 9 -22.66 -26.15 11.63
N LYS A 10 -21.61 -26.69 12.25
CA LYS A 10 -20.25 -26.74 11.67
C LYS A 10 -20.19 -27.48 10.33
N ASN A 11 -21.03 -28.50 10.15
CA ASN A 11 -21.12 -29.32 8.95
C ASN A 11 -22.24 -28.85 7.98
N ALA A 12 -22.86 -27.72 8.26
CA ALA A 12 -23.96 -27.16 7.47
C ALA A 12 -25.15 -28.14 7.22
N GLN A 13 -25.47 -28.96 8.20
CA GLN A 13 -26.52 -29.99 8.15
C GLN A 13 -27.88 -29.41 8.49
N LYS A 14 -28.51 -28.64 7.55
CA LYS A 14 -29.70 -27.85 7.74
C LYS A 14 -30.84 -28.64 8.41
N GLY A 15 -31.22 -29.82 7.88
CA GLY A 15 -32.30 -30.62 8.43
C GLY A 15 -32.08 -31.07 9.87
N ILE A 16 -30.83 -31.33 10.29
CA ILE A 16 -30.48 -31.68 11.66
C ILE A 16 -30.58 -30.45 12.56
N VAL A 17 -30.14 -29.28 12.10
CA VAL A 17 -30.24 -28.01 12.82
C VAL A 17 -31.74 -27.65 13.07
N GLU A 18 -32.55 -27.73 12.02
CA GLU A 18 -34.00 -27.51 12.13
C GLU A 18 -34.65 -28.45 13.16
N ALA A 19 -34.33 -29.74 13.13
CA ALA A 19 -34.84 -30.71 14.07
C ALA A 19 -34.46 -30.39 15.53
N PHE A 20 -33.24 -29.95 15.77
CA PHE A 20 -32.79 -29.54 17.11
C PHE A 20 -33.50 -28.27 17.58
N LEU A 21 -33.64 -27.24 16.72
CA LEU A 21 -34.32 -25.99 17.06
C LEU A 21 -35.82 -26.23 17.32
N LYS A 22 -36.49 -27.08 16.50
CA LYS A 22 -37.89 -27.46 16.71
C LYS A 22 -38.13 -28.22 18.01
N LYS A 23 -37.19 -29.11 18.39
CA LYS A 23 -37.25 -29.86 19.64
C LYS A 23 -37.06 -28.96 20.85
N GLY A 24 -36.30 -27.91 20.70
CA GLY A 24 -35.93 -26.98 21.78
C GLY A 24 -34.89 -27.55 22.76
N GLY A 25 -34.51 -26.74 23.73
CA GLY A 25 -33.55 -27.12 24.79
C GLY A 25 -32.08 -27.20 24.36
N VAL A 26 -31.74 -26.63 23.21
CA VAL A 26 -30.35 -26.46 22.76
C VAL A 26 -29.86 -25.05 23.07
N ASN A 27 -28.57 -24.93 23.46
CA ASN A 27 -27.96 -23.64 23.58
C ASN A 27 -27.46 -23.20 22.19
N VAL A 28 -28.18 -22.22 21.59
CA VAL A 28 -27.89 -21.67 20.24
C VAL A 28 -26.53 -20.95 20.20
N ASP A 29 -26.02 -20.50 21.36
CA ASP A 29 -24.74 -19.80 21.53
C ASP A 29 -23.66 -20.71 22.14
N LYS A 30 -23.84 -22.04 22.07
CA LYS A 30 -22.84 -22.99 22.57
C LYS A 30 -21.48 -22.72 21.92
N ARG A 31 -20.47 -22.47 22.76
CA ARG A 31 -19.09 -22.24 22.31
C ARG A 31 -18.27 -23.53 22.37
N ASP A 32 -17.37 -23.72 21.41
CA ASP A 32 -16.33 -24.77 21.47
C ASP A 32 -15.08 -24.29 22.23
N GLY A 33 -14.01 -25.10 22.19
CA GLY A 33 -12.73 -24.78 22.85
C GLY A 33 -12.03 -23.53 22.30
N LEU A 34 -12.32 -23.12 21.06
CA LEU A 34 -11.83 -21.88 20.44
C LEU A 34 -12.75 -20.69 20.69
N GLY A 35 -13.88 -20.92 21.35
CA GLY A 35 -14.89 -19.91 21.59
C GLY A 35 -15.85 -19.70 20.41
N ASN A 36 -15.76 -20.50 19.35
CA ASN A 36 -16.61 -20.36 18.17
C ASN A 36 -18.04 -20.84 18.45
N THR A 37 -19.02 -20.08 17.98
CA THR A 37 -20.46 -20.38 18.11
C THR A 37 -20.98 -21.13 16.89
N PRO A 38 -22.19 -21.72 16.96
CA PRO A 38 -22.90 -22.25 15.80
C PRO A 38 -23.02 -21.21 14.67
N LEU A 39 -23.35 -19.96 15.01
CA LEU A 39 -23.47 -18.86 14.03
C LEU A 39 -22.11 -18.52 13.36
N TYR A 40 -21.01 -18.52 14.11
CA TYR A 40 -19.66 -18.35 13.55
C TYR A 40 -19.39 -19.39 12.46
N TYR A 41 -19.67 -20.66 12.71
CA TYR A 41 -19.43 -21.73 11.75
C TYR A 41 -20.32 -21.64 10.52
N THR A 42 -21.60 -21.26 10.66
CA THR A 42 -22.50 -21.08 9.53
C THR A 42 -22.08 -19.92 8.65
N CYS A 43 -21.57 -18.83 9.24
CA CYS A 43 -20.98 -17.70 8.51
C CYS A 43 -19.71 -18.14 7.75
N SER A 44 -18.83 -18.94 8.37
CA SER A 44 -17.63 -19.48 7.73
C SER A 44 -17.94 -20.36 6.51
N LYS A 45 -19.06 -21.07 6.54
CA LYS A 45 -19.52 -21.95 5.43
C LYS A 45 -20.38 -21.25 4.39
N GLY A 46 -20.76 -19.99 4.62
CA GLY A 46 -21.74 -19.30 3.76
C GLY A 46 -23.14 -19.95 3.81
N ALA A 47 -23.45 -20.66 4.91
CA ALA A 47 -24.71 -21.41 5.05
C ALA A 47 -25.86 -20.48 5.45
N LYS A 48 -26.32 -19.64 4.52
CA LYS A 48 -27.29 -18.55 4.76
C LYS A 48 -28.59 -19.01 5.41
N ASP A 49 -29.15 -20.16 4.98
CA ASP A 49 -30.39 -20.65 5.53
C ASP A 49 -30.26 -21.04 7.02
N ILE A 50 -29.09 -21.64 7.38
CA ILE A 50 -28.84 -22.01 8.77
C ILE A 50 -28.53 -20.76 9.59
N ALA A 51 -27.77 -19.81 9.06
CA ALA A 51 -27.51 -18.53 9.72
C ALA A 51 -28.82 -17.82 10.06
N LYS A 52 -29.78 -17.79 9.12
CA LYS A 52 -31.11 -17.23 9.36
C LYS A 52 -31.85 -17.97 10.48
N LEU A 53 -31.87 -19.30 10.45
CA LEU A 53 -32.51 -20.10 11.50
C LEU A 53 -31.93 -19.84 12.90
N LEU A 54 -30.61 -19.66 12.98
CA LEU A 54 -29.94 -19.35 14.24
C LEU A 54 -30.25 -17.95 14.75
N ILE A 55 -30.25 -16.95 13.85
CA ILE A 55 -30.64 -15.57 14.18
C ILE A 55 -32.11 -15.51 14.65
N ASP A 56 -33.01 -16.15 13.91
CA ASP A 56 -34.43 -16.23 14.25
C ASP A 56 -34.65 -16.97 15.60
N ALA A 57 -33.76 -17.90 15.97
CA ALA A 57 -33.78 -18.61 17.26
C ALA A 57 -33.06 -17.80 18.39
N GLY A 58 -32.67 -16.55 18.16
CA GLY A 58 -32.12 -15.67 19.15
C GLY A 58 -30.60 -15.82 19.39
N ALA A 59 -29.85 -16.37 18.41
CA ALA A 59 -28.38 -16.41 18.51
C ALA A 59 -27.79 -14.99 18.62
N ASN A 60 -26.84 -14.82 19.53
CA ASN A 60 -26.16 -13.55 19.72
C ASN A 60 -25.17 -13.27 18.55
N VAL A 61 -25.54 -12.32 17.69
CA VAL A 61 -24.77 -11.94 16.49
C VAL A 61 -23.43 -11.28 16.79
N ASN A 62 -23.23 -10.79 18.03
CA ASN A 62 -22.02 -10.13 18.48
C ASN A 62 -21.11 -11.02 19.34
N LEU A 63 -21.47 -12.28 19.54
CA LEU A 63 -20.70 -13.18 20.40
C LEU A 63 -19.38 -13.60 19.73
N ALA A 64 -18.29 -12.98 20.16
CA ALA A 64 -16.97 -13.18 19.63
C ALA A 64 -16.30 -14.46 20.15
N ASN A 65 -15.39 -15.04 19.38
CA ASN A 65 -14.54 -16.17 19.79
C ASN A 65 -13.37 -15.72 20.70
N ASN A 66 -12.43 -16.62 21.00
CA ASN A 66 -11.32 -16.35 21.93
C ASN A 66 -10.28 -15.33 21.39
N ILE A 67 -10.31 -15.02 20.11
CA ILE A 67 -9.48 -13.98 19.47
C ILE A 67 -10.31 -12.76 19.07
N SER A 68 -11.48 -12.60 19.67
CA SER A 68 -12.42 -11.50 19.46
C SER A 68 -13.02 -11.42 18.05
N GLU A 69 -12.95 -12.48 17.24
CA GLU A 69 -13.66 -12.52 15.96
C GLU A 69 -15.18 -12.74 16.18
N THR A 70 -16.00 -11.85 15.66
CA THR A 70 -17.45 -12.00 15.63
C THR A 70 -17.91 -12.79 14.39
N PRO A 71 -19.16 -13.28 14.35
CA PRO A 71 -19.75 -13.86 13.14
C PRO A 71 -19.61 -12.96 11.90
N LEU A 72 -19.68 -11.63 12.08
CA LEU A 72 -19.57 -10.66 10.98
C LEU A 72 -18.16 -10.63 10.36
N HIS A 73 -17.09 -10.77 11.15
CA HIS A 73 -15.72 -10.91 10.63
C HIS A 73 -15.63 -12.08 9.64
N ILE A 74 -16.22 -13.20 10.00
CA ILE A 74 -16.14 -14.42 9.20
C ILE A 74 -17.06 -14.37 7.98
N ALA A 75 -18.23 -13.75 8.10
CA ALA A 75 -19.10 -13.48 6.96
C ALA A 75 -18.43 -12.55 5.94
N ALA A 76 -17.71 -11.54 6.40
CA ALA A 76 -16.92 -10.64 5.56
C ALA A 76 -15.80 -11.38 4.82
N ARG A 77 -15.03 -12.23 5.52
CA ARG A 77 -13.99 -13.06 4.92
C ARG A 77 -14.55 -14.04 3.89
N SER A 78 -15.71 -14.65 4.16
CA SER A 78 -16.37 -15.58 3.22
C SER A 78 -16.95 -14.89 1.99
N GLY A 79 -17.24 -13.59 2.08
CA GLY A 79 -17.80 -12.82 0.97
C GLY A 79 -19.33 -12.90 0.85
N SER A 80 -20.03 -13.39 1.89
CA SER A 80 -21.47 -13.59 1.84
C SER A 80 -22.25 -12.32 2.20
N LYS A 81 -22.61 -11.51 1.18
CA LYS A 81 -23.38 -10.26 1.35
C LYS A 81 -24.73 -10.51 2.03
N GLU A 82 -25.40 -11.63 1.73
CA GLU A 82 -26.69 -11.97 2.33
C GLU A 82 -26.55 -12.24 3.84
N ILE A 83 -25.51 -12.97 4.26
CA ILE A 83 -25.27 -13.22 5.69
C ILE A 83 -24.86 -11.93 6.40
N ILE A 84 -24.02 -11.10 5.78
CA ILE A 84 -23.66 -9.77 6.29
C ILE A 84 -24.90 -8.95 6.55
N LYS A 85 -25.82 -8.88 5.56
CA LYS A 85 -27.09 -8.16 5.72
C LYS A 85 -27.91 -8.69 6.88
N MET A 86 -28.09 -10.01 6.99
CA MET A 86 -28.85 -10.62 8.09
C MET A 86 -28.23 -10.29 9.45
N LEU A 87 -26.91 -10.32 9.57
CA LEU A 87 -26.20 -9.99 10.81
C LEU A 87 -26.35 -8.51 11.18
N THR A 88 -26.17 -7.60 10.21
CA THR A 88 -26.31 -6.15 10.44
C THR A 88 -27.76 -5.76 10.75
N ASP A 89 -28.75 -6.34 10.05
CA ASP A 89 -30.18 -6.15 10.36
C ASP A 89 -30.56 -6.66 11.77
N ALA A 90 -29.80 -7.67 12.27
CA ALA A 90 -29.97 -8.21 13.64
C ALA A 90 -29.11 -7.46 14.69
N GLY A 91 -28.46 -6.36 14.34
CA GLY A 91 -27.69 -5.51 15.26
C GLY A 91 -26.24 -5.95 15.48
N ALA A 92 -25.62 -6.62 14.49
CA ALA A 92 -24.20 -6.86 14.54
C ALA A 92 -23.39 -5.54 14.48
N ASP A 93 -22.41 -5.41 15.37
CA ASP A 93 -21.47 -4.28 15.33
C ASP A 93 -20.58 -4.38 14.10
N ILE A 94 -20.80 -3.46 13.14
CA ILE A 94 -20.08 -3.44 11.87
C ILE A 94 -18.60 -3.05 12.02
N ASN A 95 -18.26 -2.37 13.12
CA ASN A 95 -16.90 -1.89 13.43
C ASN A 95 -16.25 -2.65 14.61
N ALA A 96 -16.81 -3.81 14.99
CA ALA A 96 -16.22 -4.63 16.05
C ALA A 96 -14.75 -4.96 15.70
N GLY A 97 -13.82 -4.69 16.62
CA GLY A 97 -12.39 -5.02 16.46
C GLY A 97 -12.06 -6.38 17.05
N ASN A 98 -11.25 -7.18 16.36
CA ASN A 98 -10.64 -8.38 16.93
C ASN A 98 -9.41 -8.04 17.79
N ASN A 99 -8.69 -9.05 18.31
CA ASN A 99 -7.49 -8.85 19.13
C ASN A 99 -6.34 -8.11 18.41
N ASN A 100 -6.38 -8.03 17.09
CA ASN A 100 -5.43 -7.27 16.26
C ASN A 100 -5.94 -5.88 15.87
N GLY A 101 -7.07 -5.42 16.42
CA GLY A 101 -7.72 -4.16 16.03
C GLY A 101 -8.41 -4.22 14.66
N GLN A 102 -8.48 -5.39 14.02
CA GLN A 102 -9.05 -5.54 12.69
C GLN A 102 -10.57 -5.67 12.77
N THR A 103 -11.29 -4.90 11.95
CA THR A 103 -12.76 -4.95 11.81
C THR A 103 -13.18 -5.96 10.73
N PRO A 104 -14.50 -6.28 10.58
CA PRO A 104 -14.99 -7.09 9.48
C PRO A 104 -14.56 -6.58 8.09
N LEU A 105 -14.42 -5.25 7.93
CA LEU A 105 -13.96 -4.65 6.69
C LEU A 105 -12.51 -5.08 6.36
N PHE A 106 -11.60 -5.14 7.35
CA PHE A 106 -10.25 -5.70 7.15
C PHE A 106 -10.30 -7.14 6.65
N TYR A 107 -11.20 -7.95 7.18
CA TYR A 107 -11.34 -9.36 6.77
C TYR A 107 -11.77 -9.51 5.32
N ALA A 108 -12.63 -8.63 4.81
CA ALA A 108 -13.01 -8.60 3.40
C ALA A 108 -11.81 -8.19 2.52
N VAL A 109 -11.06 -7.17 2.93
CA VAL A 109 -9.88 -6.65 2.20
C VAL A 109 -8.76 -7.69 2.16
N LEU A 110 -8.39 -8.26 3.30
CA LEU A 110 -7.34 -9.28 3.40
C LEU A 110 -7.70 -10.57 2.66
N ALA A 111 -9.00 -10.85 2.48
CA ALA A 111 -9.49 -11.96 1.67
C ALA A 111 -9.71 -11.60 0.18
N HIS A 112 -9.30 -10.42 -0.27
CA HIS A 112 -9.47 -9.89 -1.63
C HIS A 112 -10.93 -9.90 -2.10
N LYS A 113 -11.89 -9.62 -1.19
CA LYS A 113 -13.34 -9.57 -1.47
C LYS A 113 -13.78 -8.11 -1.71
N THR A 114 -13.33 -7.50 -2.82
CA THR A 114 -13.60 -6.09 -3.15
C THR A 114 -15.09 -5.75 -3.05
N GLU A 115 -15.96 -6.53 -3.68
CA GLU A 115 -17.40 -6.34 -3.66
C GLU A 115 -18.01 -6.39 -2.25
N THR A 116 -17.43 -7.21 -1.36
CA THR A 116 -17.87 -7.32 0.03
C THR A 116 -17.37 -6.14 0.85
N ALA A 117 -16.16 -5.70 0.61
CA ALA A 117 -15.60 -4.50 1.25
C ALA A 117 -16.42 -3.25 0.89
N LEU A 118 -16.73 -3.05 -0.39
CA LEU A 118 -17.61 -1.96 -0.86
C LEU A 118 -19.00 -2.05 -0.23
N TYR A 119 -19.54 -3.25 -0.12
CA TYR A 119 -20.85 -3.47 0.52
C TYR A 119 -20.81 -3.11 2.01
N LEU A 120 -19.76 -3.51 2.75
CA LEU A 120 -19.60 -3.12 4.16
C LEU A 120 -19.50 -1.61 4.33
N ILE A 121 -18.76 -0.92 3.46
CA ILE A 121 -18.67 0.56 3.46
C ILE A 121 -20.05 1.17 3.22
N SER A 122 -20.83 0.65 2.26
CA SER A 122 -22.19 1.13 2.01
C SER A 122 -23.15 0.93 3.19
N LEU A 123 -22.84 0.00 4.09
CA LEU A 123 -23.57 -0.24 5.34
C LEU A 123 -23.03 0.61 6.52
N GLY A 124 -22.03 1.46 6.32
CA GLY A 124 -21.45 2.34 7.33
C GLY A 124 -20.23 1.78 8.06
N ALA A 125 -19.52 0.81 7.48
CA ALA A 125 -18.25 0.38 8.02
C ALA A 125 -17.21 1.52 7.90
N ASP A 126 -16.49 1.79 9.00
CA ASP A 126 -15.49 2.83 9.09
C ASP A 126 -14.17 2.37 8.47
N ALA A 127 -13.81 2.95 7.33
CA ALA A 127 -12.56 2.67 6.62
C ALA A 127 -11.33 3.36 7.24
N THR A 128 -11.52 4.25 8.23
CA THR A 128 -10.43 5.02 8.86
C THR A 128 -9.85 4.31 10.09
N VAL A 129 -10.53 3.29 10.61
CA VAL A 129 -10.04 2.49 11.74
C VAL A 129 -8.68 1.89 11.38
N LYS A 130 -7.72 2.02 12.32
CA LYS A 130 -6.39 1.42 12.19
C LYS A 130 -6.33 0.10 12.96
N ASP A 131 -5.64 -0.89 12.39
CA ASP A 131 -5.27 -2.11 13.11
C ASP A 131 -4.14 -1.82 14.14
N ASN A 132 -3.76 -2.83 14.94
CA ASN A 132 -2.71 -2.66 15.95
C ASN A 132 -1.30 -2.42 15.37
N ALA A 133 -1.12 -2.59 14.06
CA ALA A 133 0.10 -2.24 13.33
C ALA A 133 0.07 -0.78 12.81
N GLY A 134 -1.03 -0.05 13.03
CA GLY A 134 -1.21 1.34 12.61
C GLY A 134 -1.76 1.52 11.20
N TYR A 135 -2.07 0.44 10.47
CA TYR A 135 -2.59 0.49 9.10
C TYR A 135 -4.12 0.54 9.04
N ASN A 136 -4.66 1.35 8.16
CA ASN A 136 -6.09 1.42 7.87
C ASN A 136 -6.48 0.63 6.60
N ILE A 137 -7.74 0.70 6.21
CA ILE A 137 -8.24 -0.02 5.02
C ILE A 137 -7.62 0.49 3.72
N MET A 138 -7.35 1.81 3.61
CA MET A 138 -6.71 2.39 2.43
C MET A 138 -5.30 1.81 2.25
N ASP A 139 -4.54 1.69 3.35
CA ASP A 139 -3.19 1.12 3.35
C ASP A 139 -3.19 -0.32 2.83
N HIS A 140 -4.07 -1.16 3.38
CA HIS A 140 -4.21 -2.56 2.97
C HIS A 140 -4.76 -2.71 1.54
N ALA A 141 -5.75 -1.90 1.14
CA ALA A 141 -6.31 -1.92 -0.22
C ALA A 141 -5.26 -1.53 -1.26
N THR A 142 -4.46 -0.50 -0.96
CA THR A 142 -3.36 -0.03 -1.81
C THR A 142 -2.26 -1.07 -1.92
N ALA A 143 -1.81 -1.63 -0.77
CA ALA A 143 -0.80 -2.69 -0.73
C ALA A 143 -1.22 -3.96 -1.49
N ASN A 144 -2.53 -4.23 -1.58
CA ASN A 144 -3.09 -5.38 -2.31
C ASN A 144 -3.55 -5.05 -3.74
N GLY A 145 -3.34 -3.82 -4.23
CA GLY A 145 -3.71 -3.40 -5.57
C GLY A 145 -5.22 -3.39 -5.85
N MET A 146 -6.06 -3.18 -4.83
CA MET A 146 -7.52 -3.21 -4.91
C MET A 146 -8.07 -1.87 -5.45
N ARG A 147 -7.79 -1.58 -6.73
CA ARG A 147 -8.06 -0.30 -7.39
C ARG A 147 -9.47 0.25 -7.13
N ASP A 148 -10.49 -0.56 -7.35
CA ASP A 148 -11.89 -0.10 -7.26
C ASP A 148 -12.27 0.31 -5.83
N LEU A 149 -11.73 -0.41 -4.84
CA LEU A 149 -11.88 -0.07 -3.42
C LEU A 149 -11.13 1.21 -3.07
N VAL A 150 -9.88 1.34 -3.51
CA VAL A 150 -9.07 2.56 -3.33
C VAL A 150 -9.80 3.78 -3.92
N THR A 151 -10.32 3.67 -5.14
CA THR A 151 -11.08 4.74 -5.78
C THR A 151 -12.33 5.13 -4.98
N ALA A 152 -13.11 4.13 -4.51
CA ALA A 152 -14.31 4.39 -3.73
C ALA A 152 -14.02 5.09 -2.39
N ILE A 153 -12.98 4.65 -1.68
CA ILE A 153 -12.59 5.28 -0.40
C ILE A 153 -12.03 6.68 -0.63
N SER A 154 -11.25 6.90 -1.71
CA SER A 154 -10.64 8.20 -2.02
C SER A 154 -11.65 9.30 -2.34
N GLN A 155 -12.83 8.95 -2.86
CA GLN A 155 -13.89 9.91 -3.17
C GLN A 155 -14.60 10.45 -1.91
N ASP A 156 -14.62 9.67 -0.83
CA ASP A 156 -15.33 10.01 0.41
C ASP A 156 -14.41 10.54 1.54
N SER A 157 -13.07 10.52 1.38
CA SER A 157 -12.13 10.75 2.49
C SER A 157 -11.06 11.78 2.15
N VAL A 158 -10.70 12.60 3.14
CA VAL A 158 -9.38 13.27 3.15
C VAL A 158 -8.30 12.21 3.11
N VAL A 159 -7.40 12.28 2.13
CA VAL A 159 -6.29 11.33 1.95
C VAL A 159 -5.49 11.22 3.26
N GLN A 160 -5.62 10.09 3.95
CA GLN A 160 -4.90 9.87 5.21
C GLN A 160 -3.50 9.32 4.92
N LYS A 161 -2.50 9.93 5.57
CA LYS A 161 -1.13 9.43 5.59
C LYS A 161 -0.99 8.32 6.65
N ASP A 162 -0.14 7.32 6.38
CA ASP A 162 0.26 6.34 7.39
C ASP A 162 1.19 6.97 8.46
N ASP A 163 1.64 6.19 9.44
CA ASP A 163 2.50 6.67 10.52
C ASP A 163 3.90 7.14 10.03
N HIS A 164 4.31 6.75 8.82
CA HIS A 164 5.51 7.21 8.12
C HIS A 164 5.24 8.42 7.23
N GLY A 165 4.02 8.95 7.24
CA GLY A 165 3.61 10.05 6.37
C GLY A 165 3.39 9.66 4.91
N ASN A 166 3.40 8.35 4.58
CA ASN A 166 3.14 7.91 3.21
C ASN A 166 1.66 8.09 2.87
N THR A 167 1.41 8.69 1.72
CA THR A 167 0.07 8.73 1.13
C THR A 167 -0.23 7.39 0.43
N PRO A 168 -1.50 7.11 0.08
CA PRO A 168 -1.85 5.96 -0.76
C PRO A 168 -1.07 5.90 -2.07
N LEU A 169 -0.69 7.06 -2.64
CA LEU A 169 0.15 7.12 -3.84
C LEU A 169 1.56 6.59 -3.57
N HIS A 170 2.18 6.97 -2.45
CA HIS A 170 3.50 6.42 -2.06
C HIS A 170 3.45 4.89 -1.94
N GLN A 171 2.43 4.36 -1.28
CA GLN A 171 2.28 2.91 -1.08
C GLN A 171 2.03 2.17 -2.40
N ALA A 172 1.16 2.72 -3.29
CA ALA A 172 0.89 2.13 -4.59
C ALA A 172 2.15 2.07 -5.46
N VAL A 173 2.97 3.13 -5.44
CA VAL A 173 4.25 3.18 -6.17
C VAL A 173 5.26 2.23 -5.54
N TYR A 174 5.42 2.22 -4.22
CA TYR A 174 6.32 1.31 -3.52
C TYR A 174 6.04 -0.16 -3.86
N ASN A 175 4.75 -0.54 -3.90
CA ASN A 175 4.30 -1.90 -4.22
C ASN A 175 4.19 -2.17 -5.74
N ASN A 176 4.58 -1.23 -6.60
CA ASN A 176 4.53 -1.34 -8.06
C ASN A 176 3.10 -1.61 -8.63
N HIS A 177 2.04 -1.12 -7.98
CA HIS A 177 0.66 -1.29 -8.40
C HIS A 177 0.23 -0.21 -9.40
N SER A 178 0.65 -0.34 -10.67
CA SER A 178 0.46 0.67 -11.72
C SER A 178 -0.99 1.10 -11.93
N GLU A 179 -1.94 0.16 -11.85
CA GLU A 179 -3.36 0.48 -12.03
C GLU A 179 -3.93 1.28 -10.85
N THR A 180 -3.47 1.00 -9.63
CA THR A 180 -3.85 1.79 -8.45
C THR A 180 -3.26 3.19 -8.50
N VAL A 181 -1.99 3.33 -8.92
CA VAL A 181 -1.34 4.63 -9.16
C VAL A 181 -2.15 5.45 -10.17
N ARG A 182 -2.53 4.83 -11.30
CA ARG A 182 -3.35 5.48 -12.34
C ARG A 182 -4.71 5.94 -11.80
N ALA A 183 -5.38 5.09 -11.02
CA ALA A 183 -6.68 5.42 -10.43
C ALA A 183 -6.58 6.57 -9.42
N LEU A 184 -5.55 6.59 -8.56
CA LEU A 184 -5.32 7.67 -7.59
C LEU A 184 -5.05 9.02 -8.27
N ILE A 185 -4.26 9.02 -9.34
CA ILE A 185 -3.99 10.23 -10.13
C ILE A 185 -5.28 10.73 -10.82
N GLN A 186 -6.07 9.83 -11.42
CA GLN A 186 -7.30 10.19 -12.14
C GLN A 186 -8.43 10.68 -11.23
N SER A 187 -8.46 10.24 -9.97
CA SER A 187 -9.49 10.66 -9.00
C SER A 187 -9.25 12.06 -8.42
N ASP A 188 -8.16 12.73 -8.81
CA ASP A 188 -7.73 14.03 -8.25
C ASP A 188 -7.55 14.00 -6.70
N ALA A 189 -7.55 12.79 -6.12
CA ALA A 189 -7.46 12.57 -4.69
C ALA A 189 -6.02 12.63 -4.17
N ALA A 190 -5.02 12.59 -5.06
CA ALA A 190 -3.62 12.54 -4.68
C ALA A 190 -2.87 13.81 -5.10
N ASN A 191 -2.26 14.51 -4.13
CA ASN A 191 -1.20 15.46 -4.46
C ASN A 191 0.03 14.66 -4.90
N ILE A 192 0.33 14.67 -6.21
CA ILE A 192 1.41 13.89 -6.83
C ILE A 192 2.79 14.27 -6.30
N ASN A 193 2.93 15.48 -5.77
CA ASN A 193 4.17 16.05 -5.23
C ASN A 193 4.22 16.03 -3.70
N GLU A 194 3.26 15.33 -3.06
CA GLU A 194 3.26 15.18 -1.61
C GLU A 194 4.51 14.44 -1.16
N VAL A 195 5.02 14.80 0.02
CA VAL A 195 6.17 14.15 0.64
C VAL A 195 5.76 13.38 1.89
N ASN A 196 6.42 12.26 2.15
CA ASN A 196 6.31 11.54 3.41
C ASN A 196 7.19 12.16 4.52
N ASN A 197 7.26 11.52 5.69
CA ASN A 197 8.06 12.03 6.83
C ASN A 197 9.57 12.09 6.55
N ASP A 198 10.07 11.31 5.59
CA ASP A 198 11.47 11.34 5.14
C ASP A 198 11.71 12.35 4.01
N GLY A 199 10.67 13.13 3.64
CA GLY A 199 10.74 14.08 2.53
C GLY A 199 10.73 13.42 1.14
N VAL A 200 10.36 12.14 1.05
CA VAL A 200 10.37 11.36 -0.20
C VAL A 200 9.05 11.55 -0.95
N THR A 201 9.12 11.76 -2.27
CA THR A 201 7.97 11.80 -3.17
C THR A 201 7.70 10.44 -3.80
N ALA A 202 6.50 10.25 -4.36
CA ALA A 202 6.16 9.06 -5.15
C ALA A 202 7.11 8.88 -6.35
N LEU A 203 7.55 9.97 -7.00
CA LEU A 203 8.51 9.91 -8.10
C LEU A 203 9.86 9.33 -7.65
N VAL A 204 10.40 9.77 -6.52
CA VAL A 204 11.67 9.23 -5.98
C VAL A 204 11.55 7.74 -5.62
N LEU A 205 10.39 7.30 -5.09
CA LEU A 205 10.15 5.87 -4.88
C LEU A 205 10.17 5.07 -6.19
N ALA A 206 9.57 5.61 -7.27
CA ALA A 206 9.61 4.97 -8.58
C ALA A 206 11.05 4.89 -9.14
N VAL A 207 11.87 5.93 -8.92
CA VAL A 207 13.31 5.94 -9.27
C VAL A 207 14.07 4.88 -8.48
N ASN A 208 13.90 4.82 -7.16
CA ASN A 208 14.57 3.83 -6.30
C ASN A 208 14.17 2.38 -6.66
N ASN A 209 12.92 2.17 -7.04
CA ASN A 209 12.45 0.86 -7.53
C ASN A 209 12.91 0.59 -8.97
N SER A 210 13.62 1.51 -9.62
CA SER A 210 13.99 1.44 -11.04
C SER A 210 12.79 1.18 -11.97
N ASN A 211 11.60 1.59 -11.57
CA ASN A 211 10.37 1.40 -12.33
C ASN A 211 10.12 2.58 -13.28
N ILE A 212 10.69 2.47 -14.49
CA ILE A 212 10.58 3.50 -15.52
C ILE A 212 9.12 3.80 -15.89
N ASN A 213 8.26 2.77 -15.98
CA ASN A 213 6.87 2.95 -16.38
C ASN A 213 6.08 3.79 -15.36
N LEU A 214 6.32 3.56 -14.06
CA LEU A 214 5.71 4.37 -12.99
C LEU A 214 6.28 5.77 -12.96
N ALA A 215 7.60 5.94 -13.09
CA ALA A 215 8.22 7.25 -13.16
C ALA A 215 7.69 8.07 -14.34
N GLU A 216 7.58 7.46 -15.52
CA GLU A 216 6.99 8.09 -16.71
C GLU A 216 5.52 8.47 -16.50
N LEU A 217 4.73 7.60 -15.88
CA LEU A 217 3.34 7.88 -15.54
C LEU A 217 3.22 9.09 -14.60
N LEU A 218 4.04 9.13 -13.54
CA LEU A 218 4.05 10.23 -12.58
C LEU A 218 4.47 11.55 -13.24
N VAL A 219 5.56 11.54 -14.01
CA VAL A 219 6.06 12.73 -14.73
C VAL A 219 5.01 13.27 -15.72
N LYS A 220 4.38 12.41 -16.52
CA LYS A 220 3.30 12.81 -17.45
C LYS A 220 2.09 13.44 -16.77
N ASN A 221 1.89 13.17 -15.48
CA ASN A 221 0.79 13.70 -14.69
C ASN A 221 1.23 14.82 -13.72
N GLY A 222 2.39 15.43 -13.94
CA GLY A 222 2.81 16.64 -13.25
C GLY A 222 3.67 16.41 -11.99
N ALA A 223 4.30 15.24 -11.86
CA ALA A 223 5.32 15.07 -10.83
C ALA A 223 6.51 16.02 -11.08
N ASP A 224 6.85 16.81 -10.09
CA ASP A 224 7.98 17.73 -10.15
C ASP A 224 9.29 16.97 -9.99
N VAL A 225 10.07 16.94 -11.07
CA VAL A 225 11.37 16.25 -11.14
C VAL A 225 12.47 16.97 -10.36
N ASN A 226 12.24 18.23 -9.96
CA ASN A 226 13.20 19.09 -9.30
C ASN A 226 12.96 19.26 -7.79
N LEU A 227 11.98 18.57 -7.22
CA LEU A 227 11.81 18.56 -5.76
C LEU A 227 13.03 17.94 -5.08
N HIS A 228 13.51 18.65 -4.07
CA HIS A 228 14.60 18.21 -3.22
C HIS A 228 14.07 17.53 -1.95
N LEU A 229 14.66 16.41 -1.60
CA LEU A 229 14.41 15.70 -0.36
C LEU A 229 15.13 16.41 0.83
N LEU A 230 14.92 15.88 2.05
CA LEU A 230 15.54 16.44 3.26
C LEU A 230 17.08 16.51 3.21
N ASN A 231 17.72 15.59 2.47
CA ASN A 231 19.17 15.57 2.22
C ASN A 231 19.59 16.44 1.03
N GLY A 232 18.67 17.18 0.42
CA GLY A 232 18.90 18.00 -0.77
C GLY A 232 18.99 17.23 -2.09
N ASN A 233 18.86 15.90 -2.10
CA ASN A 233 18.87 15.13 -3.33
C ASN A 233 17.57 15.34 -4.12
N SER A 234 17.69 15.51 -5.44
CA SER A 234 16.59 15.41 -6.41
C SER A 234 16.47 13.98 -6.95
N ALA A 235 15.40 13.71 -7.71
CA ALA A 235 15.23 12.42 -8.38
C ALA A 235 16.43 12.03 -9.27
N LEU A 236 17.09 13.02 -9.91
CA LEU A 236 18.26 12.77 -10.76
C LEU A 236 19.50 12.35 -9.97
N HIS A 237 19.68 12.82 -8.72
CA HIS A 237 20.73 12.33 -7.83
C HIS A 237 20.58 10.83 -7.52
N TYR A 238 19.34 10.38 -7.23
CA TYR A 238 19.05 8.96 -7.00
C TYR A 238 19.24 8.11 -8.25
N ALA A 239 18.85 8.62 -9.43
CA ALA A 239 19.13 7.94 -10.69
C ALA A 239 20.62 7.81 -10.95
N ALA A 240 21.43 8.81 -10.55
CA ALA A 240 22.89 8.80 -10.64
C ALA A 240 23.51 7.78 -9.67
N ASP A 241 23.02 7.72 -8.43
CA ASP A 241 23.49 6.77 -7.41
C ASP A 241 23.19 5.30 -7.80
N LEU A 242 22.14 5.08 -8.59
CA LEU A 242 21.78 3.77 -9.12
C LEU A 242 22.41 3.46 -10.48
N GLY A 243 23.05 4.43 -11.13
CA GLY A 243 23.57 4.30 -12.48
C GLY A 243 22.50 4.02 -13.55
N ASN A 244 21.23 4.34 -13.25
CA ASN A 244 20.11 4.01 -14.13
C ASN A 244 19.98 5.04 -15.27
N ARG A 245 20.73 4.80 -16.36
CA ARG A 245 20.78 5.68 -17.53
C ARG A 245 19.42 5.96 -18.16
N HIS A 246 18.53 4.96 -18.22
CA HIS A 246 17.19 5.15 -18.80
C HIS A 246 16.34 6.08 -17.93
N MET A 247 16.43 5.92 -16.61
CA MET A 247 15.76 6.81 -15.65
C MET A 247 16.32 8.23 -15.74
N GLY A 248 17.67 8.37 -15.81
CA GLY A 248 18.31 9.66 -16.00
C GLY A 248 17.83 10.37 -17.25
N LYS A 249 17.75 9.68 -18.39
CA LYS A 249 17.21 10.24 -19.66
C LYS A 249 15.78 10.70 -19.53
N LEU A 250 14.93 9.90 -18.85
CA LEU A 250 13.54 10.27 -18.60
C LEU A 250 13.46 11.57 -17.80
N LEU A 251 14.20 11.67 -16.70
CA LEU A 251 14.19 12.84 -15.81
C LEU A 251 14.74 14.09 -16.50
N ILE A 252 15.86 13.99 -17.23
CA ILE A 252 16.43 15.11 -17.99
C ILE A 252 15.47 15.56 -19.08
N GLY A 253 14.86 14.61 -19.81
CA GLY A 253 13.84 14.92 -20.82
C GLY A 253 12.58 15.58 -20.25
N ALA A 254 12.32 15.40 -18.95
CA ALA A 254 11.25 16.06 -18.22
C ALA A 254 11.65 17.39 -17.56
N GLY A 255 12.89 17.88 -17.81
CA GLY A 255 13.38 19.16 -17.30
C GLY A 255 14.05 19.09 -15.94
N ALA A 256 14.60 17.93 -15.55
CA ALA A 256 15.42 17.85 -14.35
C ALA A 256 16.68 18.74 -14.47
N ASP A 257 16.96 19.52 -13.42
CA ASP A 257 18.19 20.31 -13.35
C ASP A 257 19.41 19.39 -13.23
N ILE A 258 20.18 19.31 -14.31
CA ILE A 258 21.34 18.42 -14.43
C ILE A 258 22.48 18.81 -13.48
N ASN A 259 22.53 20.08 -13.08
CA ASN A 259 23.53 20.64 -12.18
C ASN A 259 22.99 20.92 -10.76
N SER A 260 21.81 20.35 -10.43
CA SER A 260 21.23 20.43 -9.11
C SER A 260 22.22 20.00 -8.03
N ARG A 261 22.25 20.70 -6.89
CA ARG A 261 23.18 20.43 -5.78
C ARG A 261 22.44 19.94 -4.55
N ASN A 262 22.90 18.85 -3.97
CA ASN A 262 22.40 18.35 -2.69
C ASN A 262 23.00 19.11 -1.48
N SER A 263 22.70 18.70 -0.26
CA SER A 263 23.22 19.32 0.98
C SER A 263 24.76 19.25 1.13
N PHE A 264 25.40 18.36 0.38
CA PHE A 264 26.86 18.25 0.31
C PHE A 264 27.45 19.00 -0.88
N SER A 265 26.64 19.80 -1.60
CA SER A 265 26.98 20.44 -2.88
C SER A 265 27.36 19.46 -3.99
N GLU A 266 26.98 18.19 -3.86
CA GLU A 266 27.19 17.20 -4.90
C GLU A 266 26.18 17.37 -6.00
N THR A 267 26.63 17.25 -7.25
CA THR A 267 25.77 17.16 -8.44
C THR A 267 25.56 15.69 -8.82
N PRO A 268 24.55 15.38 -9.66
CA PRO A 268 24.41 14.03 -10.20
C PRO A 268 25.68 13.49 -10.89
N LEU A 269 26.46 14.37 -11.53
CA LEU A 269 27.75 13.99 -12.16
C LEU A 269 28.77 13.54 -11.11
N LEU A 270 28.90 14.28 -9.99
CA LEU A 270 29.78 13.91 -8.89
C LEU A 270 29.44 12.53 -8.33
N ILE A 271 28.15 12.26 -8.10
CA ILE A 271 27.68 10.97 -7.61
C ILE A 271 27.95 9.85 -8.62
N ALA A 272 27.63 10.05 -9.90
CA ALA A 272 27.87 9.05 -10.93
C ALA A 272 29.36 8.70 -11.07
N ALA A 273 30.24 9.71 -11.06
CA ALA A 273 31.68 9.53 -11.12
C ALA A 273 32.21 8.82 -9.85
N GLN A 274 31.71 9.17 -8.68
CA GLN A 274 32.04 8.52 -7.42
C GLN A 274 31.63 7.04 -7.41
N CYS A 275 30.49 6.69 -7.99
CA CYS A 275 29.99 5.31 -8.07
C CYS A 275 30.59 4.49 -9.23
N GLY A 276 31.28 5.13 -10.18
CA GLY A 276 31.92 4.45 -11.31
C GLY A 276 30.98 4.10 -12.47
N PHE A 277 29.87 4.84 -12.63
CA PHE A 277 28.87 4.58 -13.68
C PHE A 277 29.22 5.28 -15.00
N ASN A 278 30.09 4.65 -15.81
CA ASN A 278 30.59 5.19 -17.09
C ASN A 278 29.46 5.69 -18.01
N ASP A 279 28.47 4.86 -18.28
CA ASP A 279 27.37 5.20 -19.19
C ASP A 279 26.48 6.34 -18.68
N PHE A 280 26.33 6.43 -17.36
CA PHE A 280 25.56 7.51 -16.73
C PHE A 280 26.36 8.81 -16.77
N THR A 281 27.66 8.75 -16.45
CA THR A 281 28.59 9.88 -16.54
C THR A 281 28.63 10.44 -17.96
N ALA A 282 28.83 9.60 -18.97
CA ALA A 282 28.79 10.00 -20.38
C ALA A 282 27.46 10.70 -20.73
N MET A 283 26.34 10.15 -20.34
CA MET A 283 25.04 10.73 -20.58
C MET A 283 24.90 12.13 -19.95
N LEU A 284 25.36 12.33 -18.72
CA LEU A 284 25.32 13.64 -18.06
C LEU A 284 26.20 14.65 -18.79
N ILE A 285 27.41 14.26 -19.22
CA ILE A 285 28.31 15.11 -20.02
C ILE A 285 27.68 15.48 -21.36
N GLU A 286 27.08 14.50 -22.06
CA GLU A 286 26.34 14.72 -23.31
C GLU A 286 25.20 15.74 -23.19
N ASN A 287 24.64 15.90 -21.99
CA ASN A 287 23.57 16.83 -21.66
C ASN A 287 24.07 18.08 -20.91
N GLU A 288 25.32 18.45 -21.10
CA GLU A 288 25.93 19.68 -20.62
C GLU A 288 26.06 19.81 -19.08
N ALA A 289 26.28 18.68 -18.37
CA ALA A 289 26.62 18.73 -16.96
C ALA A 289 27.93 19.49 -16.72
N ASP A 290 28.00 20.31 -15.67
CA ASP A 290 29.19 21.03 -15.26
C ASP A 290 30.29 20.06 -14.76
N VAL A 291 31.24 19.75 -15.62
CA VAL A 291 32.33 18.80 -15.34
C VAL A 291 33.33 19.32 -14.28
N ASN A 292 33.32 20.64 -14.01
CA ASN A 292 34.17 21.31 -13.04
C ASN A 292 33.48 21.61 -11.71
N ALA A 293 32.24 21.16 -11.55
CA ALA A 293 31.52 21.27 -10.28
C ALA A 293 32.32 20.57 -9.15
N VAL A 294 32.34 21.20 -7.98
CA VAL A 294 32.96 20.63 -6.77
C VAL A 294 31.93 20.54 -5.63
N ASN A 295 32.12 19.56 -4.75
CA ASN A 295 31.34 19.41 -3.53
C ASN A 295 31.88 20.31 -2.39
N ASN A 296 31.32 20.20 -1.18
CA ASN A 296 31.73 20.98 -0.01
C ASN A 296 33.18 20.72 0.42
N ASP A 297 33.79 19.58 0.04
CA ASP A 297 35.18 19.23 0.30
C ASP A 297 36.10 19.67 -0.83
N SER A 298 35.62 20.51 -1.78
CA SER A 298 36.34 20.97 -2.98
C SER A 298 36.77 19.84 -3.91
N ARG A 299 36.07 18.69 -3.89
CA ARG A 299 36.36 17.54 -4.76
C ARG A 299 35.48 17.57 -6.00
N SER A 300 36.12 17.37 -7.14
CA SER A 300 35.52 17.28 -8.47
C SER A 300 35.19 15.83 -8.85
N ALA A 301 34.41 15.64 -9.93
CA ALA A 301 34.16 14.33 -10.54
C ALA A 301 35.48 13.66 -10.98
N LEU A 302 36.45 14.44 -11.47
CA LEU A 302 37.78 13.96 -11.89
C LEU A 302 38.59 13.44 -10.69
N ASP A 303 38.54 14.12 -9.52
CA ASP A 303 39.17 13.66 -8.30
C ASP A 303 38.64 12.30 -7.86
N PHE A 304 37.33 12.15 -7.81
CA PHE A 304 36.67 10.86 -7.43
C PHE A 304 37.04 9.73 -8.38
N ALA A 305 36.95 9.96 -9.69
CA ALA A 305 37.25 8.96 -10.70
C ALA A 305 38.75 8.56 -10.69
N SER A 306 39.63 9.53 -10.52
CA SER A 306 41.09 9.30 -10.48
C SER A 306 41.52 8.49 -9.26
N GLU A 307 41.05 8.84 -8.06
CA GLU A 307 41.36 8.11 -6.83
C GLU A 307 40.85 6.66 -6.85
N ARG A 308 39.76 6.40 -7.52
CA ARG A 308 39.15 5.06 -7.61
C ARG A 308 39.64 4.26 -8.82
N GLY A 309 40.46 4.88 -9.71
CA GLY A 309 41.01 4.24 -10.89
C GLY A 309 40.00 3.98 -11.99
N TYR A 310 38.92 4.79 -12.07
CA TYR A 310 37.94 4.69 -13.14
C TYR A 310 38.44 5.37 -14.43
N THR A 311 39.35 4.72 -15.12
CA THR A 311 40.08 5.28 -16.27
C THR A 311 39.17 5.79 -17.37
N GLU A 312 38.11 5.09 -17.68
CA GLU A 312 37.16 5.48 -18.73
C GLU A 312 36.40 6.77 -18.36
N ILE A 313 35.98 6.92 -17.09
CA ILE A 313 35.37 8.17 -16.58
C ILE A 313 36.36 9.31 -16.61
N VAL A 314 37.62 9.07 -16.21
CA VAL A 314 38.72 10.07 -16.28
C VAL A 314 38.88 10.57 -17.71
N GLU A 315 38.94 9.67 -18.69
CA GLU A 315 39.08 10.03 -20.11
C GLU A 315 37.88 10.85 -20.60
N GLN A 316 36.66 10.45 -20.22
CA GLN A 316 35.41 11.18 -20.56
C GLN A 316 35.45 12.61 -20.01
N LEU A 317 35.77 12.77 -18.73
CA LEU A 317 35.82 14.06 -18.05
C LEU A 317 36.88 14.98 -18.64
N LEU A 318 38.13 14.49 -18.87
CA LEU A 318 39.21 15.26 -19.48
C LEU A 318 38.82 15.68 -20.91
N THR A 319 38.19 14.79 -21.68
CA THR A 319 37.76 15.10 -23.05
C THR A 319 36.67 16.19 -23.05
N ALA A 320 35.83 16.22 -22.01
CA ALA A 320 34.79 17.23 -21.81
C ALA A 320 35.34 18.55 -21.20
N GLY A 321 36.63 18.66 -20.93
CA GLY A 321 37.28 19.89 -20.43
C GLY A 321 37.29 20.00 -18.90
N ALA A 322 37.29 18.87 -18.18
CA ALA A 322 37.54 18.88 -16.73
C ALA A 322 39.00 19.32 -16.45
N ASP A 323 39.14 20.30 -15.55
CA ASP A 323 40.44 20.80 -15.11
C ASP A 323 40.99 19.95 -13.96
N GLY A 324 42.10 19.27 -14.17
CA GLY A 324 42.88 18.65 -13.08
C GLY A 324 43.59 19.75 -12.27
N LYS A 325 43.20 19.93 -11.02
CA LYS A 325 43.90 20.84 -10.10
C LYS A 325 45.09 20.16 -9.47
#